data_762f45577599b9d848e161490de6e301
#
_entry.id   762f45577599b9d848e161490de6e301
#
_cell.length_a   1.000
_cell.length_b   1.000
_cell.length_c   1.000
_cell.angle_alpha   90.00
_cell.angle_beta   90.00
_cell.angle_gamma   90.00
#
_symmetry.space_group_name_H-M   'P 1'
#
loop_
_entity.id
_entity.type
_entity.pdbx_description
1 polymer ?
#
loop_
_entity_poly.entity_id
_entity_poly.type
_entity_poly.pdbx_seq_one_letter_code
_entity_poly.pdbx_strand_id
1 'polypeptide(L)'
;MNEPLETIPALPTPPAPPPAPVITENLVSPVVTYTLMVISIIVYILQAGTQQFLGYDIPALLGMKVNDLIIQGQLWRLLTPMFLHGSILHIGFNMYALIIIGSELERRFGHWRFLLLYFLGSFGGNVFSFLLSPNASLGASTAIFGLLGAEMVFFYQNRKLFGAGARRALQNVITVAAINFLIGLSPGIDNWGHLGGLVAGLIFTWFGGPKLNVEGLYPLLNVVDERGLTDQLLGAGLVVLFFATLAAMKIMGLGPF
;
A
#
# COMPACT_ATOMS: atom_id res chain seq x y z
N MET A 1 -41.98 -74.91 -8.23
CA MET A 1 -41.77 -74.32 -6.92
C MET A 1 -40.73 -73.23 -7.15
N ASN A 2 -41.19 -71.99 -7.16
CA ASN A 2 -40.27 -70.83 -7.29
C ASN A 2 -39.97 -70.28 -5.89
N GLU A 3 -38.79 -70.47 -5.39
CA GLU A 3 -38.37 -69.84 -4.16
C GLU A 3 -38.30 -68.26 -4.38
N PRO A 4 -38.83 -67.47 -3.42
CA PRO A 4 -38.71 -66.05 -3.50
C PRO A 4 -37.25 -65.64 -3.28
N LEU A 5 -36.69 -64.80 -4.22
CA LEU A 5 -35.38 -64.19 -4.07
C LEU A 5 -35.32 -63.39 -2.74
N GLU A 6 -34.42 -63.76 -1.85
CA GLU A 6 -34.16 -63.01 -0.63
C GLU A 6 -33.70 -61.58 -1.03
N THR A 7 -34.43 -60.59 -0.57
CA THR A 7 -34.06 -59.16 -0.75
C THR A 7 -32.83 -58.87 0.11
N ILE A 8 -31.70 -58.61 -0.57
CA ILE A 8 -30.47 -58.16 0.09
C ILE A 8 -30.78 -56.84 0.82
N PRO A 9 -30.53 -56.72 2.13
CA PRO A 9 -30.74 -55.48 2.86
C PRO A 9 -29.93 -54.37 2.24
N ALA A 10 -30.55 -53.21 2.01
CA ALA A 10 -29.84 -52.03 1.52
C ALA A 10 -28.72 -51.65 2.49
N LEU A 11 -27.52 -51.43 1.98
CA LEU A 11 -26.39 -50.94 2.77
C LEU A 11 -26.80 -49.65 3.46
N PRO A 12 -26.42 -49.41 4.73
CA PRO A 12 -26.70 -48.16 5.43
C PRO A 12 -26.10 -46.99 4.64
N THR A 13 -26.91 -45.97 4.42
CA THR A 13 -26.43 -44.72 3.75
C THR A 13 -25.26 -44.14 4.55
N PRO A 14 -24.14 -43.79 3.89
CA PRO A 14 -23.02 -43.17 4.58
C PRO A 14 -23.50 -41.92 5.33
N PRO A 15 -22.95 -41.60 6.51
CA PRO A 15 -23.29 -40.38 7.23
C PRO A 15 -23.08 -39.17 6.36
N ALA A 16 -23.97 -38.18 6.48
CA ALA A 16 -23.85 -36.94 5.73
C ALA A 16 -22.46 -36.30 6.02
N PRO A 17 -21.77 -35.73 5.00
CA PRO A 17 -20.51 -35.05 5.22
C PRO A 17 -20.72 -33.92 6.23
N PRO A 18 -19.71 -33.62 7.08
CA PRO A 18 -19.80 -32.51 8.02
C PRO A 18 -20.06 -31.20 7.26
N PRO A 19 -20.80 -30.24 7.84
CA PRO A 19 -21.05 -28.96 7.21
C PRO A 19 -19.74 -28.28 6.85
N ALA A 20 -19.69 -27.57 5.71
CA ALA A 20 -18.51 -26.80 5.35
C ALA A 20 -18.25 -25.68 6.39
N PRO A 21 -16.97 -25.37 6.72
CA PRO A 21 -16.68 -24.29 7.65
C PRO A 21 -17.15 -22.95 7.09
N VAL A 22 -17.79 -22.13 7.91
CA VAL A 22 -18.15 -20.75 7.60
C VAL A 22 -17.04 -19.87 8.15
N ILE A 23 -16.25 -19.25 7.25
CA ILE A 23 -15.16 -18.35 7.62
C ILE A 23 -15.64 -16.91 7.39
N THR A 24 -15.65 -16.11 8.44
CA THR A 24 -16.00 -14.68 8.38
C THR A 24 -14.74 -13.82 8.50
N GLU A 25 -14.60 -12.84 7.61
CA GLU A 25 -13.55 -11.83 7.63
C GLU A 25 -14.20 -10.44 7.76
N ASN A 26 -13.77 -9.65 8.74
CA ASN A 26 -14.30 -8.30 8.96
C ASN A 26 -13.61 -7.30 8.04
N LEU A 27 -14.13 -7.11 6.83
CA LEU A 27 -13.63 -6.15 5.86
C LEU A 27 -14.32 -4.79 6.00
N VAL A 28 -13.54 -3.69 5.95
CA VAL A 28 -14.08 -2.33 5.97
C VAL A 28 -14.32 -1.79 4.55
N SER A 29 -15.16 -0.78 4.39
CA SER A 29 -15.33 -0.07 3.11
C SER A 29 -14.11 0.83 2.84
N PRO A 30 -13.63 0.98 1.59
CA PRO A 30 -12.40 1.73 1.27
C PRO A 30 -12.62 3.26 1.20
N VAL A 31 -13.11 3.85 2.29
CA VAL A 31 -13.46 5.29 2.36
C VAL A 31 -12.22 6.18 2.27
N VAL A 32 -11.12 5.80 2.93
CA VAL A 32 -9.87 6.58 2.92
C VAL A 32 -9.26 6.59 1.52
N THR A 33 -9.27 5.46 0.82
CA THR A 33 -8.81 5.36 -0.58
C THR A 33 -9.54 6.37 -1.47
N TYR A 34 -10.87 6.40 -1.41
CA TYR A 34 -11.65 7.35 -2.20
C TYR A 34 -11.45 8.80 -1.75
N THR A 35 -11.28 9.03 -0.46
CA THR A 35 -10.98 10.38 0.07
C THR A 35 -9.65 10.89 -0.46
N LEU A 36 -8.58 10.09 -0.42
CA LEU A 36 -7.26 10.45 -0.95
C LEU A 36 -7.31 10.71 -2.45
N MET A 37 -8.08 9.90 -3.19
CA MET A 37 -8.32 10.11 -4.61
C MET A 37 -9.01 11.45 -4.90
N VAL A 38 -10.09 11.76 -4.18
CA VAL A 38 -10.82 13.02 -4.34
C VAL A 38 -9.92 14.22 -4.03
N ILE A 39 -9.15 14.16 -2.94
CA ILE A 39 -8.17 15.21 -2.60
C ILE A 39 -7.17 15.41 -3.74
N SER A 40 -6.59 14.34 -4.28
CA SER A 40 -5.62 14.43 -5.38
C SER A 40 -6.23 15.03 -6.65
N ILE A 41 -7.48 14.66 -6.97
CA ILE A 41 -8.21 15.24 -8.12
C ILE A 41 -8.47 16.73 -7.91
N ILE A 42 -8.92 17.15 -6.73
CA ILE A 42 -9.14 18.57 -6.40
C ILE A 42 -7.83 19.35 -6.51
N VAL A 43 -6.74 18.82 -5.95
CA VAL A 43 -5.43 19.47 -6.04
C VAL A 43 -4.96 19.59 -7.49
N TYR A 44 -5.17 18.56 -8.31
CA TYR A 44 -4.82 18.61 -9.74
C TYR A 44 -5.66 19.64 -10.51
N ILE A 45 -6.95 19.77 -10.20
CA ILE A 45 -7.80 20.82 -10.80
C ILE A 45 -7.26 22.21 -10.42
N LEU A 46 -6.82 22.41 -9.17
CA LEU A 46 -6.19 23.66 -8.73
C LEU A 46 -4.86 23.92 -9.44
N GLN A 47 -4.03 22.86 -9.64
CA GLN A 47 -2.79 22.95 -10.42
C GLN A 47 -3.09 23.44 -11.86
N ALA A 48 -3.99 22.75 -12.55
CA ALA A 48 -4.38 23.10 -13.91
C ALA A 48 -5.03 24.49 -14.00
N GLY A 49 -5.88 24.85 -13.03
CA GLY A 49 -6.52 26.16 -12.97
C GLY A 49 -5.51 27.28 -12.74
N THR A 50 -4.60 27.15 -11.78
CA THR A 50 -3.59 28.19 -11.52
C THR A 50 -2.61 28.30 -12.69
N GLN A 51 -2.21 27.21 -13.30
CA GLN A 51 -1.38 27.22 -14.50
C GLN A 51 -2.08 27.94 -15.66
N GLN A 52 -3.38 27.69 -15.88
CA GLN A 52 -4.14 28.29 -16.98
C GLN A 52 -4.41 29.76 -16.79
N PHE A 53 -4.81 30.19 -15.58
CA PHE A 53 -5.26 31.56 -15.34
C PHE A 53 -4.16 32.50 -14.84
N LEU A 54 -3.14 31.97 -14.15
CA LEU A 54 -2.08 32.76 -13.54
C LEU A 54 -0.72 32.55 -14.22
N GLY A 55 -0.60 31.56 -15.11
CA GLY A 55 0.65 31.20 -15.77
C GLY A 55 1.61 30.36 -14.92
N TYR A 56 1.23 30.00 -13.69
CA TYR A 56 2.05 29.24 -12.74
C TYR A 56 1.24 28.14 -12.08
N ASP A 57 1.82 26.96 -11.93
CA ASP A 57 1.28 25.88 -11.11
C ASP A 57 1.59 26.15 -9.63
N ILE A 58 0.72 26.93 -8.96
CA ILE A 58 0.94 27.34 -7.57
C ILE A 58 1.02 26.15 -6.61
N PRO A 59 0.12 25.16 -6.63
CA PRO A 59 0.25 23.98 -5.76
C PRO A 59 1.59 23.26 -5.95
N ALA A 60 2.06 23.08 -7.20
CA ALA A 60 3.36 22.44 -7.44
C ALA A 60 4.53 23.28 -6.92
N LEU A 61 4.52 24.59 -7.14
CA LEU A 61 5.54 25.48 -6.59
C LEU A 61 5.64 25.40 -5.07
N LEU A 62 4.52 25.28 -4.39
CA LEU A 62 4.46 25.22 -2.92
C LEU A 62 4.77 23.85 -2.36
N GLY A 63 4.45 22.76 -3.09
CA GLY A 63 4.38 21.43 -2.51
C GLY A 63 5.25 20.36 -3.15
N MET A 64 5.82 20.55 -4.37
CA MET A 64 6.67 19.53 -4.98
C MET A 64 7.99 19.34 -4.21
N LYS A 65 8.57 18.15 -4.29
CA LYS A 65 9.87 17.84 -3.72
C LYS A 65 10.95 18.63 -4.48
N VAL A 66 11.65 19.51 -3.78
CA VAL A 66 12.80 20.31 -4.28
C VAL A 66 13.88 20.28 -3.21
N ASN A 67 15.06 19.73 -3.56
CA ASN A 67 16.11 19.46 -2.59
C ASN A 67 16.56 20.72 -1.83
N ASP A 68 16.84 21.80 -2.55
CA ASP A 68 17.33 23.04 -1.94
C ASP A 68 16.33 23.66 -0.97
N LEU A 69 15.04 23.58 -1.28
CA LEU A 69 13.99 24.08 -0.40
C LEU A 69 13.79 23.20 0.85
N ILE A 70 14.01 21.89 0.73
CA ILE A 70 14.00 20.98 1.89
C ILE A 70 15.18 21.32 2.82
N ILE A 71 16.39 21.54 2.27
CA ILE A 71 17.57 21.96 3.04
C ILE A 71 17.32 23.31 3.74
N GLN A 72 16.56 24.21 3.14
CA GLN A 72 16.13 25.49 3.74
C GLN A 72 15.01 25.35 4.78
N GLY A 73 14.59 24.12 5.13
CA GLY A 73 13.62 23.84 6.19
C GLY A 73 12.18 23.64 5.72
N GLN A 74 11.90 23.60 4.41
CA GLN A 74 10.56 23.33 3.89
C GLN A 74 10.25 21.81 3.93
N LEU A 75 10.23 21.24 5.14
CA LEU A 75 10.13 19.78 5.36
C LEU A 75 8.79 19.19 4.90
N TRP A 76 7.72 19.98 4.77
CA TRP A 76 6.44 19.50 4.22
C TRP A 76 6.57 18.91 2.82
N ARG A 77 7.59 19.33 2.05
CA ARG A 77 7.92 18.80 0.72
C ARG A 77 8.35 17.33 0.71
N LEU A 78 8.53 16.72 1.89
CA LEU A 78 8.71 15.28 2.05
C LEU A 78 7.37 14.51 2.10
N LEU A 79 6.23 15.23 2.16
CA LEU A 79 4.88 14.63 2.22
C LEU A 79 3.94 15.15 1.13
N THR A 80 3.93 16.46 0.89
CA THR A 80 2.97 17.10 -0.01
C THR A 80 3.02 16.64 -1.47
N PRO A 81 4.14 16.15 -2.03
CA PRO A 81 4.20 15.71 -3.43
C PRO A 81 3.19 14.62 -3.79
N MET A 82 2.76 13.80 -2.81
CA MET A 82 1.82 12.70 -3.06
C MET A 82 0.44 13.15 -3.56
N PHE A 83 0.09 14.42 -3.41
CA PHE A 83 -1.18 14.98 -3.90
C PHE A 83 -1.04 15.71 -5.24
N LEU A 84 0.17 15.94 -5.71
CA LEU A 84 0.49 16.72 -6.90
C LEU A 84 0.74 15.82 -8.12
N HIS A 85 0.35 16.26 -9.32
CA HIS A 85 0.52 15.46 -10.53
C HIS A 85 0.91 16.34 -11.72
N GLY A 86 1.86 15.88 -12.53
CA GLY A 86 2.41 16.65 -13.63
C GLY A 86 1.62 16.59 -14.94
N SER A 87 0.65 15.68 -15.07
CA SER A 87 -0.19 15.55 -16.27
C SER A 87 -1.45 14.75 -16.00
N ILE A 88 -2.44 14.84 -16.91
CA ILE A 88 -3.70 14.07 -16.81
C ILE A 88 -3.45 12.54 -16.85
N LEU A 89 -2.48 12.09 -17.63
CA LEU A 89 -2.11 10.67 -17.65
C LEU A 89 -1.45 10.25 -16.36
N HIS A 90 -0.60 11.11 -15.76
CA HIS A 90 0.06 10.85 -14.50
C HIS A 90 -0.95 10.66 -13.37
N ILE A 91 -1.91 11.60 -13.21
CA ILE A 91 -2.96 11.42 -12.19
C ILE A 91 -3.86 10.23 -12.51
N GLY A 92 -4.20 10.02 -13.79
CA GLY A 92 -5.05 8.90 -14.21
C GLY A 92 -4.48 7.54 -13.81
N PHE A 93 -3.19 7.29 -14.11
CA PHE A 93 -2.54 6.03 -13.73
C PHE A 93 -2.38 5.88 -12.21
N ASN A 94 -2.06 6.96 -11.49
CA ASN A 94 -1.96 6.91 -10.04
C ASN A 94 -3.30 6.62 -9.37
N MET A 95 -4.38 7.28 -9.80
CA MET A 95 -5.71 7.05 -9.23
C MET A 95 -6.22 5.65 -9.57
N TYR A 96 -5.96 5.15 -10.77
CA TYR A 96 -6.28 3.77 -11.14
C TYR A 96 -5.57 2.75 -10.23
N ALA A 97 -4.26 2.92 -10.02
CA ALA A 97 -3.50 2.06 -9.13
C ALA A 97 -3.96 2.18 -7.67
N LEU A 98 -4.25 3.41 -7.20
CA LEU A 98 -4.76 3.65 -5.85
C LEU A 98 -6.13 2.99 -5.62
N ILE A 99 -7.04 3.02 -6.59
CA ILE A 99 -8.33 2.35 -6.46
C ILE A 99 -8.12 0.83 -6.34
N ILE A 100 -7.30 0.23 -7.19
CA ILE A 100 -7.15 -1.24 -7.20
C ILE A 100 -6.40 -1.72 -5.95
N ILE A 101 -5.20 -1.20 -5.72
CA ILE A 101 -4.32 -1.68 -4.64
C ILE A 101 -4.77 -1.12 -3.29
N GLY A 102 -5.09 0.18 -3.25
CA GLY A 102 -5.49 0.86 -2.03
C GLY A 102 -6.80 0.33 -1.46
N SER A 103 -7.82 0.13 -2.31
CA SER A 103 -9.11 -0.40 -1.83
C SER A 103 -8.97 -1.82 -1.24
N GLU A 104 -8.17 -2.67 -1.84
CA GLU A 104 -7.97 -4.03 -1.35
C GLU A 104 -7.21 -4.03 -0.01
N LEU A 105 -6.16 -3.21 0.10
CA LEU A 105 -5.41 -3.07 1.34
C LEU A 105 -6.23 -2.41 2.44
N GLU A 106 -6.95 -1.32 2.17
CA GLU A 106 -7.76 -0.65 3.17
C GLU A 106 -8.82 -1.57 3.78
N ARG A 107 -9.49 -2.38 2.92
CA ARG A 107 -10.47 -3.37 3.39
C ARG A 107 -9.92 -4.28 4.47
N ARG A 108 -8.65 -4.70 4.36
CA ARG A 108 -7.98 -5.67 5.26
C ARG A 108 -7.21 -5.02 6.39
N PHE A 109 -6.64 -3.83 6.13
CA PHE A 109 -5.81 -3.10 7.10
C PHE A 109 -6.63 -2.23 8.06
N GLY A 110 -7.85 -1.86 7.64
CA GLY A 110 -8.64 -0.83 8.30
C GLY A 110 -8.17 0.58 7.92
N HIS A 111 -9.06 1.57 8.14
CA HIS A 111 -8.86 2.96 7.69
C HIS A 111 -7.57 3.60 8.22
N TRP A 112 -7.35 3.50 9.54
CA TRP A 112 -6.23 4.17 10.19
C TRP A 112 -4.88 3.60 9.77
N ARG A 113 -4.74 2.27 9.77
CA ARG A 113 -3.50 1.61 9.39
C ARG A 113 -3.16 1.84 7.92
N PHE A 114 -4.18 1.84 7.05
CA PHE A 114 -4.03 2.16 5.65
C PHE A 114 -3.58 3.62 5.43
N LEU A 115 -4.20 4.57 6.16
CA LEU A 115 -3.81 5.97 6.09
C LEU A 115 -2.36 6.18 6.51
N LEU A 116 -1.93 5.59 7.64
CA LEU A 116 -0.54 5.62 8.08
C LEU A 116 0.39 5.07 7.01
N LEU A 117 0.09 3.90 6.46
CA LEU A 117 0.88 3.27 5.41
C LEU A 117 1.05 4.17 4.19
N TYR A 118 -0.02 4.80 3.73
CA TYR A 118 0.00 5.71 2.57
C TYR A 118 0.94 6.90 2.80
N PHE A 119 0.84 7.55 3.97
CA PHE A 119 1.70 8.67 4.33
C PHE A 119 3.15 8.25 4.55
N LEU A 120 3.40 7.13 5.21
CA LEU A 120 4.75 6.60 5.43
C LEU A 120 5.42 6.17 4.14
N GLY A 121 4.68 5.57 3.20
CA GLY A 121 5.16 5.23 1.87
C GLY A 121 5.58 6.48 1.10
N SER A 122 4.74 7.53 1.13
CA SER A 122 5.08 8.81 0.53
C SER A 122 6.32 9.43 1.18
N PHE A 123 6.37 9.49 2.51
CA PHE A 123 7.50 10.03 3.25
C PHE A 123 8.81 9.32 2.90
N GLY A 124 8.85 7.99 3.00
CA GLY A 124 10.03 7.20 2.66
C GLY A 124 10.47 7.37 1.22
N GLY A 125 9.50 7.42 0.30
CA GLY A 125 9.78 7.69 -1.12
C GLY A 125 10.39 9.06 -1.36
N ASN A 126 9.78 10.12 -0.81
CA ASN A 126 10.31 11.47 -0.97
C ASN A 126 11.67 11.67 -0.28
N VAL A 127 11.94 10.95 0.83
CA VAL A 127 13.27 10.97 1.45
C VAL A 127 14.31 10.31 0.54
N PHE A 128 14.05 9.12 -0.03
CA PHE A 128 15.00 8.51 -0.97
C PHE A 128 15.18 9.34 -2.23
N SER A 129 14.11 9.93 -2.76
CA SER A 129 14.21 10.90 -3.84
C SER A 129 15.09 12.11 -3.45
N PHE A 130 14.90 12.67 -2.26
CA PHE A 130 15.71 13.75 -1.74
C PHE A 130 17.19 13.37 -1.61
N LEU A 131 17.50 12.14 -1.18
CA LEU A 131 18.88 11.66 -1.02
C LEU A 131 19.57 11.39 -2.36
N LEU A 132 18.88 10.73 -3.29
CA LEU A 132 19.50 10.04 -4.42
C LEU A 132 19.15 10.64 -5.79
N SER A 133 18.18 11.57 -5.86
CA SER A 133 17.79 12.27 -7.08
C SER A 133 17.94 13.78 -6.92
N PRO A 134 18.67 14.47 -7.80
CA PRO A 134 18.75 15.94 -7.80
C PRO A 134 17.47 16.59 -8.34
N ASN A 135 16.64 15.84 -9.08
CA ASN A 135 15.50 16.39 -9.79
C ASN A 135 14.33 16.68 -8.84
N ALA A 136 13.56 17.71 -9.14
CA ALA A 136 12.27 17.93 -8.51
C ALA A 136 11.31 16.78 -8.87
N SER A 137 10.43 16.39 -7.91
CA SER A 137 9.48 15.32 -8.14
C SER A 137 8.13 15.58 -7.47
N LEU A 138 7.09 14.94 -8.01
CA LEU A 138 5.72 14.98 -7.53
C LEU A 138 4.97 13.74 -8.02
N GLY A 139 3.93 13.33 -7.30
CA GLY A 139 3.08 12.18 -7.64
C GLY A 139 2.75 11.29 -6.46
N ALA A 140 1.58 10.63 -6.51
CA ALA A 140 1.16 9.64 -5.53
C ALA A 140 1.95 8.32 -5.63
N SER A 141 2.75 8.15 -6.67
CA SER A 141 3.42 6.88 -6.98
C SER A 141 4.35 6.39 -5.86
N THR A 142 4.99 7.28 -5.10
CA THR A 142 5.81 6.93 -3.93
C THR A 142 4.97 6.22 -2.86
N ALA A 143 3.79 6.74 -2.55
CA ALA A 143 2.85 6.09 -1.63
C ALA A 143 2.33 4.77 -2.20
N ILE A 144 2.00 4.71 -3.50
CA ILE A 144 1.51 3.50 -4.18
C ILE A 144 2.58 2.39 -4.15
N PHE A 145 3.85 2.72 -4.32
CA PHE A 145 4.93 1.75 -4.12
C PHE A 145 5.02 1.28 -2.66
N GLY A 146 4.70 2.15 -1.69
CA GLY A 146 4.51 1.77 -0.30
C GLY A 146 3.39 0.73 -0.13
N LEU A 147 2.27 0.92 -0.82
CA LEU A 147 1.17 -0.07 -0.83
C LEU A 147 1.59 -1.40 -1.47
N LEU A 148 2.36 -1.39 -2.56
CA LEU A 148 2.91 -2.61 -3.16
C LEU A 148 3.84 -3.35 -2.18
N GLY A 149 4.73 -2.63 -1.48
CA GLY A 149 5.57 -3.21 -0.43
C GLY A 149 4.76 -3.83 0.71
N ALA A 150 3.69 -3.16 1.12
CA ALA A 150 2.77 -3.65 2.14
C ALA A 150 2.05 -4.93 1.70
N GLU A 151 1.57 -4.98 0.47
CA GLU A 151 0.89 -6.14 -0.10
C GLU A 151 1.81 -7.36 -0.18
N MET A 152 3.09 -7.16 -0.55
CA MET A 152 4.09 -8.22 -0.54
C MET A 152 4.25 -8.83 0.85
N VAL A 153 4.44 -8.01 1.88
CA VAL A 153 4.60 -8.49 3.26
C VAL A 153 3.33 -9.14 3.77
N PHE A 154 2.17 -8.53 3.51
CA PHE A 154 0.88 -9.07 3.95
C PHE A 154 0.65 -10.49 3.44
N PHE A 155 0.79 -10.73 2.13
CA PHE A 155 0.62 -12.07 1.58
C PHE A 155 1.72 -13.04 2.01
N TYR A 156 2.95 -12.56 2.20
CA TYR A 156 4.03 -13.40 2.72
C TYR A 156 3.77 -13.86 4.16
N GLN A 157 3.37 -12.95 5.05
CA GLN A 157 3.13 -13.28 6.46
C GLN A 157 1.88 -14.16 6.63
N ASN A 158 0.85 -13.92 5.83
CA ASN A 158 -0.44 -14.61 5.91
C ASN A 158 -0.56 -15.80 4.93
N ARG A 159 0.56 -16.27 4.35
CA ARG A 159 0.56 -17.33 3.32
C ARG A 159 -0.05 -18.65 3.75
N LYS A 160 -0.05 -18.96 5.05
CA LYS A 160 -0.67 -20.18 5.57
C LYS A 160 -2.20 -20.12 5.47
N LEU A 161 -2.77 -18.94 5.69
CA LEU A 161 -4.21 -18.71 5.60
C LEU A 161 -4.71 -18.72 4.15
N PHE A 162 -3.99 -18.00 3.27
CA PHE A 162 -4.41 -17.83 1.88
C PHE A 162 -3.89 -18.92 0.92
N GLY A 163 -3.00 -19.80 1.36
CA GLY A 163 -2.50 -20.94 0.58
C GLY A 163 -1.96 -20.56 -0.80
N ALA A 164 -2.46 -21.23 -1.84
CA ALA A 164 -2.08 -20.96 -3.23
C ALA A 164 -2.47 -19.55 -3.70
N GLY A 165 -3.50 -18.94 -3.12
CA GLY A 165 -3.91 -17.55 -3.38
C GLY A 165 -2.82 -16.56 -2.99
N ALA A 166 -2.21 -16.72 -1.82
CA ALA A 166 -1.11 -15.86 -1.38
C ALA A 166 0.09 -15.91 -2.34
N ARG A 167 0.44 -17.10 -2.84
CA ARG A 167 1.55 -17.26 -3.80
C ARG A 167 1.27 -16.52 -5.10
N ARG A 168 0.05 -16.63 -5.63
CA ARG A 168 -0.36 -15.92 -6.86
C ARG A 168 -0.36 -14.42 -6.66
N ALA A 169 -0.94 -13.93 -5.55
CA ALA A 169 -0.95 -12.52 -5.21
C ALA A 169 0.47 -11.97 -5.06
N LEU A 170 1.36 -12.67 -4.35
CA LEU A 170 2.76 -12.28 -4.21
C LEU A 170 3.49 -12.22 -5.55
N GLN A 171 3.27 -13.19 -6.43
CA GLN A 171 3.84 -13.15 -7.79
C GLN A 171 3.33 -11.95 -8.59
N ASN A 172 2.03 -11.67 -8.52
CA ASN A 172 1.43 -10.54 -9.23
C ASN A 172 1.98 -9.20 -8.74
N VAL A 173 2.04 -8.97 -7.43
CA VAL A 173 2.53 -7.70 -6.89
C VAL A 173 4.02 -7.50 -7.17
N ILE A 174 4.84 -8.54 -7.11
CA ILE A 174 6.25 -8.47 -7.50
C ILE A 174 6.38 -8.12 -8.99
N THR A 175 5.57 -8.75 -9.85
CA THR A 175 5.57 -8.47 -11.29
C THR A 175 5.15 -7.03 -11.58
N VAL A 176 4.09 -6.55 -10.94
CA VAL A 176 3.64 -5.16 -11.07
C VAL A 176 4.73 -4.18 -10.62
N ALA A 177 5.36 -4.42 -9.47
CA ALA A 177 6.45 -3.59 -8.98
C ALA A 177 7.63 -3.58 -9.97
N ALA A 178 8.06 -4.76 -10.45
CA ALA A 178 9.16 -4.88 -11.39
C ALA A 178 8.88 -4.16 -12.72
N ILE A 179 7.68 -4.33 -13.29
CA ILE A 179 7.28 -3.62 -14.52
C ILE A 179 7.30 -2.10 -14.30
N ASN A 180 6.75 -1.62 -13.18
CA ASN A 180 6.74 -0.19 -12.89
C ASN A 180 8.15 0.37 -12.64
N PHE A 181 9.08 -0.40 -12.05
CA PHE A 181 10.49 -0.02 -11.98
C PHE A 181 11.15 0.05 -13.36
N LEU A 182 10.84 -0.87 -14.27
CA LEU A 182 11.35 -0.82 -15.66
C LEU A 182 10.80 0.41 -16.41
N ILE A 183 9.50 0.68 -16.29
CA ILE A 183 8.90 1.90 -16.83
C ILE A 183 9.54 3.15 -16.21
N GLY A 184 9.86 3.09 -14.92
CA GLY A 184 10.51 4.14 -14.17
C GLY A 184 11.95 4.48 -14.63
N LEU A 185 12.57 3.68 -15.48
CA LEU A 185 13.82 4.03 -16.14
C LEU A 185 13.64 5.11 -17.23
N SER A 186 12.40 5.42 -17.59
CA SER A 186 12.07 6.48 -18.53
C SER A 186 12.37 7.87 -17.91
N PRO A 187 12.82 8.85 -18.71
CA PRO A 187 13.06 10.21 -18.22
C PRO A 187 11.82 10.82 -17.56
N GLY A 188 12.03 11.52 -16.46
CA GLY A 188 10.94 12.19 -15.72
C GLY A 188 10.22 11.33 -14.68
N ILE A 189 10.60 10.07 -14.51
CA ILE A 189 10.08 9.20 -13.46
C ILE A 189 11.10 9.06 -12.33
N ASP A 190 10.63 9.20 -11.10
CA ASP A 190 11.47 9.18 -9.90
C ASP A 190 11.55 7.75 -9.30
N ASN A 191 12.42 6.92 -9.88
CA ASN A 191 12.62 5.55 -9.40
C ASN A 191 13.20 5.46 -7.97
N TRP A 192 13.97 6.46 -7.54
CA TRP A 192 14.44 6.49 -6.16
C TRP A 192 13.29 6.72 -5.19
N GLY A 193 12.35 7.58 -5.57
CA GLY A 193 11.11 7.75 -4.83
C GLY A 193 10.29 6.47 -4.77
N HIS A 194 10.19 5.72 -5.87
CA HIS A 194 9.51 4.42 -5.88
C HIS A 194 10.18 3.41 -4.94
N LEU A 195 11.51 3.31 -4.97
CA LEU A 195 12.26 2.42 -4.09
C LEU A 195 12.07 2.77 -2.61
N GLY A 196 12.17 4.07 -2.28
CA GLY A 196 11.97 4.52 -0.90
C GLY A 196 10.56 4.22 -0.38
N GLY A 197 9.55 4.43 -1.22
CA GLY A 197 8.16 4.08 -0.90
C GLY A 197 8.00 2.58 -0.65
N LEU A 198 8.52 1.74 -1.55
CA LEU A 198 8.50 0.28 -1.40
C LEU A 198 9.13 -0.15 -0.07
N VAL A 199 10.33 0.35 0.24
CA VAL A 199 11.04 0.02 1.48
C VAL A 199 10.25 0.46 2.71
N ALA A 200 9.66 1.66 2.71
CA ALA A 200 8.81 2.13 3.80
C ALA A 200 7.60 1.21 4.03
N GLY A 201 6.92 0.81 2.95
CA GLY A 201 5.81 -0.13 3.01
C GLY A 201 6.19 -1.52 3.54
N LEU A 202 7.36 -2.04 3.10
CA LEU A 202 7.92 -3.30 3.61
C LEU A 202 8.18 -3.22 5.11
N ILE A 203 8.88 -2.17 5.60
CA ILE A 203 9.21 -2.00 7.02
C ILE A 203 7.93 -1.85 7.84
N PHE A 204 7.06 -0.90 7.46
CA PHE A 204 5.82 -0.68 8.21
C PHE A 204 4.99 -1.94 8.35
N THR A 205 4.75 -2.64 7.24
CA THR A 205 3.86 -3.81 7.23
C THR A 205 4.48 -5.01 7.92
N TRP A 206 5.80 -5.16 7.87
CA TRP A 206 6.47 -6.24 8.58
C TRP A 206 6.19 -6.22 10.07
N PHE A 207 6.16 -5.06 10.69
CA PHE A 207 5.93 -4.89 12.14
C PHE A 207 4.49 -4.50 12.47
N GLY A 208 3.85 -3.63 11.70
CA GLY A 208 2.55 -3.02 11.97
C GLY A 208 1.40 -3.50 11.09
N GLY A 209 1.65 -4.24 10.00
CA GLY A 209 0.60 -4.76 9.11
C GLY A 209 -0.20 -5.90 9.74
N PRO A 210 -1.41 -6.22 9.24
CA PRO A 210 -2.23 -7.29 9.78
C PRO A 210 -1.54 -8.64 9.70
N LYS A 211 -1.54 -9.37 10.83
CA LYS A 211 -1.11 -10.75 10.92
C LYS A 211 -2.32 -11.58 11.34
N LEU A 212 -2.87 -12.31 10.38
CA LEU A 212 -4.15 -12.95 10.50
C LEU A 212 -4.03 -14.36 11.07
N ASN A 213 -4.96 -14.69 11.97
CA ASN A 213 -5.16 -16.02 12.51
C ASN A 213 -6.63 -16.42 12.41
N VAL A 214 -6.91 -17.72 12.50
CA VAL A 214 -8.28 -18.26 12.48
C VAL A 214 -8.63 -18.74 13.87
N GLU A 215 -9.68 -18.18 14.43
CA GLU A 215 -10.20 -18.54 15.75
C GLU A 215 -11.68 -18.96 15.66
N GLY A 216 -12.16 -19.70 16.66
CA GLY A 216 -13.54 -20.13 16.76
C GLY A 216 -13.69 -21.63 16.89
N LEU A 217 -14.95 -22.07 17.00
CA LEU A 217 -15.32 -23.48 17.07
C LEU A 217 -15.98 -23.89 15.76
N TYR A 218 -15.52 -25.01 15.19
CA TYR A 218 -16.12 -25.57 13.98
C TYR A 218 -17.65 -25.76 14.15
N PRO A 219 -18.49 -25.36 13.18
CA PRO A 219 -18.14 -24.89 11.83
C PRO A 219 -17.96 -23.35 11.72
N LEU A 220 -18.10 -22.58 12.81
CA LEU A 220 -18.05 -21.10 12.82
C LEU A 220 -16.64 -20.64 13.16
N LEU A 221 -15.92 -20.13 12.15
CA LEU A 221 -14.55 -19.66 12.27
C LEU A 221 -14.48 -18.18 11.92
N ASN A 222 -13.66 -17.40 12.64
CA ASN A 222 -13.43 -15.99 12.40
C ASN A 222 -11.96 -15.74 12.09
N VAL A 223 -11.70 -14.85 11.13
CA VAL A 223 -10.36 -14.32 10.89
C VAL A 223 -10.15 -13.13 11.81
N VAL A 224 -9.12 -13.21 12.64
CA VAL A 224 -8.72 -12.16 13.60
C VAL A 224 -7.33 -11.66 13.30
N ASP A 225 -7.09 -10.38 13.53
CA ASP A 225 -5.76 -9.79 13.45
C ASP A 225 -5.07 -9.87 14.82
N GLU A 226 -3.92 -10.52 14.87
CA GLU A 226 -3.11 -10.65 16.09
C GLU A 226 -2.43 -9.34 16.51
N ARG A 227 -2.37 -8.32 15.61
CA ARG A 227 -1.64 -7.07 15.84
C ARG A 227 -2.55 -5.90 16.16
N GLY A 228 -2.22 -5.21 17.25
CA GLY A 228 -2.95 -4.04 17.73
C GLY A 228 -2.30 -2.70 17.34
N LEU A 229 -2.75 -1.65 18.03
CA LEU A 229 -2.25 -0.29 17.84
C LEU A 229 -0.75 -0.17 18.17
N THR A 230 -0.28 -0.88 19.19
CA THR A 230 1.15 -0.86 19.60
C THR A 230 2.07 -1.31 18.47
N ASP A 231 1.70 -2.38 17.76
CA ASP A 231 2.46 -2.87 16.60
C ASP A 231 2.47 -1.86 15.45
N GLN A 232 1.34 -1.22 15.20
CA GLN A 232 1.22 -0.16 14.17
C GLN A 232 2.12 1.02 14.50
N LEU A 233 2.14 1.47 15.77
CA LEU A 233 2.98 2.57 16.23
C LEU A 233 4.47 2.19 16.19
N LEU A 234 4.81 0.94 16.53
CA LEU A 234 6.17 0.43 16.37
C LEU A 234 6.61 0.45 14.91
N GLY A 235 5.81 -0.10 14.01
CA GLY A 235 6.11 -0.10 12.58
C GLY A 235 6.27 1.31 12.01
N ALA A 236 5.36 2.22 12.38
CA ALA A 236 5.43 3.63 11.98
C ALA A 236 6.67 4.32 12.55
N GLY A 237 6.96 4.12 13.83
CA GLY A 237 8.14 4.67 14.49
C GLY A 237 9.45 4.23 13.84
N LEU A 238 9.56 2.97 13.45
CA LEU A 238 10.74 2.44 12.74
C LEU A 238 10.91 3.11 11.37
N VAL A 239 9.84 3.27 10.60
CA VAL A 239 9.90 3.97 9.30
C VAL A 239 10.31 5.43 9.49
N VAL A 240 9.64 6.13 10.42
CA VAL A 240 9.95 7.55 10.68
C VAL A 240 11.39 7.70 11.17
N LEU A 241 11.84 6.90 12.13
CA LEU A 241 13.20 6.96 12.65
C LEU A 241 14.24 6.72 11.56
N PHE A 242 14.05 5.68 10.73
CA PHE A 242 14.98 5.35 9.65
C PHE A 242 15.08 6.49 8.62
N PHE A 243 13.96 6.89 8.04
CA PHE A 243 13.97 7.88 6.96
C PHE A 243 14.25 9.30 7.46
N ALA A 244 13.76 9.70 8.65
CA ALA A 244 14.06 11.01 9.21
C ALA A 244 15.56 11.15 9.58
N THR A 245 16.19 10.07 10.08
CA THR A 245 17.64 10.07 10.33
C THR A 245 18.42 10.32 9.03
N LEU A 246 18.07 9.61 7.95
CA LEU A 246 18.73 9.79 6.66
C LEU A 246 18.53 11.21 6.11
N ALA A 247 17.31 11.74 6.19
CA ALA A 247 17.02 13.12 5.75
C ALA A 247 17.80 14.14 6.58
N ALA A 248 17.85 13.97 7.91
CA ALA A 248 18.60 14.85 8.81
C ALA A 248 20.12 14.82 8.52
N MET A 249 20.69 13.64 8.27
CA MET A 249 22.09 13.51 7.89
C MET A 249 22.41 14.32 6.62
N LYS A 250 21.58 14.23 5.58
CA LYS A 250 21.78 15.05 4.37
C LYS A 250 21.63 16.54 4.63
N ILE A 251 20.61 16.96 5.38
CA ILE A 251 20.38 18.38 5.71
C ILE A 251 21.57 18.95 6.48
N MET A 252 22.16 18.16 7.40
CA MET A 252 23.34 18.56 8.19
C MET A 252 24.68 18.39 7.46
N GLY A 253 24.69 17.88 6.24
CA GLY A 253 25.93 17.61 5.49
C GLY A 253 26.78 16.47 6.09
N LEU A 254 26.17 15.55 6.84
CA LEU A 254 26.84 14.46 7.57
C LEU A 254 26.87 13.13 6.80
N GLY A 255 26.56 13.10 5.53
CA GLY A 255 26.47 11.86 4.76
C GLY A 255 27.18 11.92 3.42
N PRO A 256 27.33 10.78 2.76
CA PRO A 256 27.94 10.67 1.43
C PRO A 256 26.99 11.09 0.30
N PHE A 257 25.89 11.80 0.60
CA PHE A 257 24.79 12.13 -0.32
C PHE A 257 24.88 13.54 -0.87
#